data_fba9d55d897cd744b4446ff9e404694c
#
_entry.id   fba9d55d897cd744b4446ff9e404694c
#
_cell.length_a   1.000
_cell.length_b   1.000
_cell.length_c   1.000
_cell.angle_alpha   90.00
_cell.angle_beta   90.00
_cell.angle_gamma   90.00
#
_symmetry.space_group_name_H-M   'P 1'
#
loop_
_entity.id
_entity.type
_entity.pdbx_description
1 polymer ?
#
loop_
_entity_poly.entity_id
_entity_poly.type
_entity_poly.pdbx_seq_one_letter_code
_entity_poly.pdbx_strand_id
1 'polypeptide(L)'
;MKPLIDVQNLTLQFDTDEGRITAVDDVSFTVMPGEVMGLVGESGSGKSVTAKSLMYLNAGNAVYAPESKILLNTEDVSLDVLKLTSQKQRNVVRGGAISMIFQEPMASFAPAISIGKQMVEQLLLHTDMSKTQCKELSIEMLDRVGISDASARFDQYAFELSGGMRQRAMIAMALSTKPKLLIADEPTTA
;
A
#
# COMPACT_ATOMS: atom_id res chain seq x y z
N MET A 1 17.03 -18.80 -3.01
CA MET A 1 16.33 -17.61 -3.54
C MET A 1 16.15 -16.65 -2.38
N LYS A 2 16.39 -15.36 -2.56
CA LYS A 2 16.26 -14.36 -1.48
C LYS A 2 14.77 -14.00 -1.31
N PRO A 3 14.22 -13.87 -0.09
CA PRO A 3 12.83 -13.45 0.10
C PRO A 3 12.62 -12.03 -0.43
N LEU A 4 11.42 -11.76 -0.99
CA LEU A 4 11.01 -10.43 -1.41
C LEU A 4 10.90 -9.48 -0.22
N ILE A 5 10.27 -9.97 0.86
CA ILE A 5 10.21 -9.30 2.17
C ILE A 5 10.80 -10.24 3.22
N ASP A 6 11.64 -9.68 4.09
CA ASP A 6 12.20 -10.36 5.25
C ASP A 6 12.02 -9.45 6.47
N VAL A 7 11.09 -9.83 7.34
CA VAL A 7 10.79 -9.15 8.60
C VAL A 7 11.50 -9.88 9.73
N GLN A 8 12.31 -9.15 10.49
CA GLN A 8 13.14 -9.69 11.56
C GLN A 8 12.88 -8.92 12.86
N ASN A 9 12.46 -9.62 13.91
CA ASN A 9 12.24 -9.13 15.27
C ASN A 9 11.43 -7.83 15.31
N LEU A 10 10.36 -7.76 14.49
CA LEU A 10 9.53 -6.56 14.41
C LEU A 10 8.82 -6.34 15.75
N THR A 11 9.24 -5.32 16.47
CA THR A 11 8.57 -4.80 17.66
C THR A 11 8.24 -3.34 17.42
N LEU A 12 6.96 -3.00 17.55
CA LEU A 12 6.45 -1.66 17.35
C LEU A 12 5.58 -1.24 18.52
N GLN A 13 5.85 -0.07 19.04
CA GLN A 13 5.12 0.58 20.11
C GLN A 13 4.57 1.93 19.66
N PHE A 14 3.50 2.38 20.27
CA PHE A 14 2.99 3.74 20.09
C PHE A 14 3.21 4.54 21.39
N ASP A 15 3.85 5.70 21.28
CA ASP A 15 3.91 6.66 22.37
C ASP A 15 2.56 7.38 22.48
N THR A 16 1.91 7.26 23.63
CA THR A 16 0.64 7.92 23.96
C THR A 16 0.77 8.74 25.23
N ASP A 17 -0.18 9.63 25.50
CA ASP A 17 -0.21 10.44 26.73
C ASP A 17 -0.27 9.57 28.01
N GLU A 18 -0.79 8.35 27.91
CA GLU A 18 -0.91 7.39 29.00
C GLU A 18 0.29 6.44 29.11
N GLY A 19 1.28 6.55 28.21
CA GLY A 19 2.46 5.71 28.15
C GLY A 19 2.61 4.97 26.83
N ARG A 20 3.52 4.01 26.78
CA ARG A 20 3.81 3.18 25.60
C ARG A 20 2.90 1.98 25.51
N ILE A 21 2.27 1.80 24.36
CA ILE A 21 1.44 0.63 24.05
C ILE A 21 2.16 -0.20 22.99
N THR A 22 2.46 -1.46 23.30
CA THR A 22 3.05 -2.42 22.34
C THR A 22 1.96 -2.95 21.42
N ALA A 23 2.08 -2.67 20.12
CA ALA A 23 1.13 -3.11 19.10
C ALA A 23 1.61 -4.35 18.33
N VAL A 24 2.92 -4.53 18.22
CA VAL A 24 3.57 -5.71 17.61
C VAL A 24 4.77 -6.04 18.49
N ASP A 25 4.96 -7.33 18.82
CA ASP A 25 6.01 -7.80 19.70
C ASP A 25 6.75 -8.99 19.09
N ASP A 26 8.02 -8.80 18.78
CA ASP A 26 8.99 -9.78 18.26
C ASP A 26 8.48 -10.67 17.12
N VAL A 27 7.88 -10.06 16.10
CA VAL A 27 7.32 -10.79 14.95
C VAL A 27 8.38 -10.91 13.84
N SER A 28 8.59 -12.15 13.36
CA SER A 28 9.50 -12.45 12.25
C SER A 28 8.81 -13.35 11.23
N PHE A 29 8.94 -13.00 9.93
CA PHE A 29 8.44 -13.80 8.82
C PHE A 29 9.09 -13.39 7.50
N THR A 30 8.95 -14.23 6.48
CA THR A 30 9.42 -13.92 5.11
C THR A 30 8.31 -14.13 4.11
N VAL A 31 8.36 -13.37 3.01
CA VAL A 31 7.48 -13.56 1.85
C VAL A 31 8.36 -13.76 0.61
N MET A 32 8.18 -14.89 -0.07
CA MET A 32 8.93 -15.20 -1.29
C MET A 32 8.28 -14.56 -2.53
N PRO A 33 9.05 -14.31 -3.61
CA PRO A 33 8.44 -13.91 -4.88
C PRO A 33 7.40 -14.93 -5.37
N GLY A 34 6.19 -14.44 -5.72
CA GLY A 34 5.08 -15.28 -6.18
C GLY A 34 4.32 -16.01 -5.07
N GLU A 35 4.69 -15.81 -3.82
CA GLU A 35 4.00 -16.39 -2.67
C GLU A 35 2.75 -15.58 -2.30
N VAL A 36 1.72 -16.28 -1.82
CA VAL A 36 0.55 -15.70 -1.14
C VAL A 36 0.61 -16.07 0.33
N MET A 37 0.78 -15.04 1.18
CA MET A 37 0.86 -15.21 2.63
C MET A 37 -0.39 -14.62 3.31
N GLY A 38 -1.02 -15.40 4.18
CA GLY A 38 -2.13 -14.95 5.03
C GLY A 38 -1.64 -14.52 6.41
N LEU A 39 -1.91 -13.27 6.81
CA LEU A 39 -1.71 -12.78 8.17
C LEU A 39 -3.03 -12.85 8.92
N VAL A 40 -3.18 -13.79 9.84
CA VAL A 40 -4.43 -14.12 10.54
C VAL A 40 -4.32 -13.79 12.02
N GLY A 41 -5.40 -13.34 12.62
CA GLY A 41 -5.47 -13.02 14.06
C GLY A 41 -6.79 -12.28 14.39
N GLU A 42 -7.09 -12.15 15.67
CA GLU A 42 -8.25 -11.43 16.16
C GLU A 42 -8.21 -9.92 15.83
N SER A 43 -9.35 -9.24 15.96
CA SER A 43 -9.38 -7.77 15.87
C SER A 43 -8.46 -7.17 16.94
N GLY A 44 -7.65 -6.17 16.57
CA GLY A 44 -6.69 -5.55 17.49
C GLY A 44 -5.37 -6.31 17.67
N SER A 45 -5.17 -7.49 17.04
CA SER A 45 -3.92 -8.27 17.20
C SER A 45 -2.70 -7.71 16.45
N GLY A 46 -2.77 -6.50 15.89
CA GLY A 46 -1.63 -5.84 15.23
C GLY A 46 -1.47 -6.12 13.74
N LYS A 47 -2.40 -6.85 13.08
CA LYS A 47 -2.32 -7.17 11.64
C LYS A 47 -2.12 -5.95 10.75
N SER A 48 -3.01 -4.98 10.82
CA SER A 48 -2.93 -3.75 10.02
C SER A 48 -1.71 -2.89 10.37
N VAL A 49 -1.28 -2.91 11.63
CA VAL A 49 -0.06 -2.22 12.07
C VAL A 49 1.17 -2.89 11.47
N THR A 50 1.23 -4.22 11.47
CA THR A 50 2.29 -5.00 10.81
C THR A 50 2.30 -4.74 9.31
N ALA A 51 1.14 -4.80 8.64
CA ALA A 51 1.00 -4.52 7.20
C ALA A 51 1.48 -3.11 6.84
N LYS A 52 1.08 -2.08 7.60
CA LYS A 52 1.54 -0.69 7.43
C LYS A 52 3.04 -0.51 7.70
N SER A 53 3.62 -1.33 8.58
CA SER A 53 5.07 -1.31 8.85
C SER A 53 5.88 -1.68 7.60
N LEU A 54 5.40 -2.60 6.76
CA LEU A 54 6.05 -2.99 5.50
C LEU A 54 6.22 -1.82 4.52
N MET A 55 5.45 -0.76 4.70
CA MET A 55 5.53 0.47 3.90
C MET A 55 5.99 1.69 4.72
N TYR A 56 6.33 1.50 6.00
CA TYR A 56 6.63 2.61 6.93
C TYR A 56 5.51 3.66 6.96
N LEU A 57 4.24 3.20 7.07
CA LEU A 57 3.03 4.03 7.02
C LEU A 57 2.33 4.19 8.38
N ASN A 58 2.92 3.71 9.47
CA ASN A 58 2.35 3.91 10.79
C ASN A 58 2.40 5.38 11.22
N ALA A 59 1.59 5.74 12.21
CA ALA A 59 1.50 7.11 12.73
C ALA A 59 2.85 7.65 13.24
N GLY A 60 3.00 8.96 13.32
CA GLY A 60 4.26 9.62 13.68
C GLY A 60 4.74 9.34 15.11
N ASN A 61 3.86 8.83 15.99
CA ASN A 61 4.19 8.37 17.34
C ASN A 61 4.58 6.88 17.41
N ALA A 62 4.73 6.20 16.26
CA ALA A 62 5.20 4.82 16.18
C ALA A 62 6.70 4.75 16.43
N VAL A 63 7.10 3.90 17.38
CA VAL A 63 8.49 3.66 17.77
C VAL A 63 8.83 2.20 17.49
N TYR A 64 9.79 1.98 16.59
CA TYR A 64 10.32 0.66 16.28
C TYR A 64 11.51 0.34 17.18
N ALA A 65 11.57 -0.90 17.67
CA ALA A 65 12.71 -1.37 18.46
C ALA A 65 14.00 -1.37 17.59
N PRO A 66 15.18 -1.10 18.17
CA PRO A 66 16.44 -1.01 17.41
C PRO A 66 16.83 -2.30 16.64
N GLU A 67 16.43 -3.45 17.14
CA GLU A 67 16.65 -4.77 16.53
C GLU A 67 15.70 -5.08 15.38
N SER A 68 14.60 -4.35 15.27
CA SER A 68 13.61 -4.54 14.21
C SER A 68 14.19 -4.21 12.84
N LYS A 69 13.93 -5.09 11.86
CA LYS A 69 14.29 -4.88 10.45
C LYS A 69 13.17 -5.32 9.53
N ILE A 70 13.00 -4.58 8.45
CA ILE A 70 12.12 -4.96 7.34
C ILE A 70 12.92 -4.79 6.05
N LEU A 71 13.41 -5.90 5.51
CA LEU A 71 14.21 -5.90 4.31
C LEU A 71 13.33 -6.13 3.08
N LEU A 72 13.31 -5.16 2.17
CA LEU A 72 12.73 -5.29 0.84
C LEU A 72 13.84 -5.65 -0.14
N ASN A 73 13.69 -6.78 -0.85
CA ASN A 73 14.63 -7.24 -1.84
C ASN A 73 13.92 -7.48 -3.18
N THR A 74 14.12 -6.58 -4.11
CA THR A 74 13.73 -6.75 -5.51
C THR A 74 14.98 -7.05 -6.35
N GLU A 75 14.81 -7.22 -7.66
CA GLU A 75 15.96 -7.35 -8.59
C GLU A 75 16.85 -6.11 -8.57
N ASP A 76 16.25 -4.93 -8.42
CA ASP A 76 16.93 -3.64 -8.54
C ASP A 76 17.32 -3.02 -7.19
N VAL A 77 16.66 -3.42 -6.09
CA VAL A 77 16.76 -2.75 -4.80
C VAL A 77 16.84 -3.76 -3.66
N SER A 78 17.76 -3.50 -2.72
CA SER A 78 17.80 -4.16 -1.41
C SER A 78 17.96 -3.08 -0.35
N LEU A 79 16.95 -2.88 0.47
CA LEU A 79 16.94 -1.83 1.49
C LEU A 79 16.16 -2.23 2.75
N ASP A 80 16.49 -1.58 3.86
CA ASP A 80 15.73 -1.69 5.11
C ASP A 80 14.66 -0.60 5.15
N VAL A 81 13.38 -0.99 5.12
CA VAL A 81 12.22 -0.09 5.09
C VAL A 81 12.16 0.81 6.33
N LEU A 82 12.67 0.35 7.48
CA LEU A 82 12.69 1.15 8.71
C LEU A 82 13.76 2.24 8.71
N LYS A 83 14.70 2.20 7.74
CA LYS A 83 15.82 3.15 7.62
C LYS A 83 15.71 4.09 6.42
N LEU A 84 14.49 4.31 5.91
CA LEU A 84 14.26 5.24 4.81
C LEU A 84 14.47 6.69 5.24
N THR A 85 15.48 7.36 4.67
CA THR A 85 15.85 8.74 5.03
C THR A 85 15.37 9.78 4.01
N SER A 86 15.18 9.39 2.74
CA SER A 86 14.81 10.30 1.66
C SER A 86 13.43 10.03 1.08
N GLN A 87 12.79 11.06 0.51
CA GLN A 87 11.53 10.92 -0.22
C GLN A 87 11.68 9.98 -1.42
N LYS A 88 12.83 10.01 -2.11
CA LYS A 88 13.11 9.10 -3.24
C LYS A 88 13.05 7.65 -2.80
N GLN A 89 13.65 7.28 -1.66
CA GLN A 89 13.59 5.92 -1.13
C GLN A 89 12.15 5.54 -0.73
N ARG A 90 11.39 6.47 -0.12
CA ARG A 90 9.98 6.22 0.22
C ARG A 90 9.15 5.97 -1.02
N ASN A 91 9.35 6.72 -2.09
CA ASN A 91 8.64 6.51 -3.36
C ASN A 91 8.99 5.15 -4.01
N VAL A 92 10.25 4.69 -3.90
CA VAL A 92 10.63 3.34 -4.36
C VAL A 92 9.81 2.26 -3.64
N VAL A 93 9.58 2.41 -2.34
CA VAL A 93 8.80 1.45 -1.55
C VAL A 93 7.31 1.66 -1.77
N ARG A 94 6.79 2.87 -1.50
CA ARG A 94 5.36 3.19 -1.47
C ARG A 94 4.82 3.43 -2.87
N GLY A 95 3.94 2.56 -3.34
CA GLY A 95 3.33 2.64 -4.67
C GLY A 95 4.24 2.17 -5.81
N GLY A 96 5.55 2.12 -5.61
CA GLY A 96 6.51 1.52 -6.54
C GLY A 96 6.61 0.00 -6.35
N ALA A 97 7.43 -0.44 -5.37
CA ALA A 97 7.63 -1.86 -5.11
C ALA A 97 6.48 -2.50 -4.30
N ILE A 98 5.86 -1.76 -3.39
CA ILE A 98 4.78 -2.23 -2.52
C ILE A 98 3.55 -1.33 -2.71
N SER A 99 2.39 -1.93 -2.98
CA SER A 99 1.09 -1.27 -2.96
C SER A 99 0.17 -1.90 -1.93
N MET A 100 -0.81 -1.13 -1.45
CA MET A 100 -1.74 -1.56 -0.42
C MET A 100 -3.18 -1.26 -0.80
N ILE A 101 -4.05 -2.26 -0.60
CA ILE A 101 -5.49 -2.13 -0.61
C ILE A 101 -5.92 -1.95 0.85
N PHE A 102 -6.48 -0.77 1.18
CA PHE A 102 -6.90 -0.44 2.54
C PHE A 102 -8.30 -0.95 2.84
N GLN A 103 -8.58 -1.19 4.12
CA GLN A 103 -9.89 -1.63 4.60
C GLN A 103 -11.01 -0.63 4.25
N GLU A 104 -10.72 0.68 4.29
CA GLU A 104 -11.68 1.74 4.00
C GLU A 104 -11.37 2.45 2.69
N PRO A 105 -12.09 2.17 1.59
CA PRO A 105 -11.83 2.79 0.29
C PRO A 105 -11.98 4.32 0.30
N MET A 106 -12.89 4.88 1.13
CA MET A 106 -13.09 6.33 1.21
C MET A 106 -11.88 7.08 1.76
N ALA A 107 -11.19 6.50 2.73
CA ALA A 107 -10.00 7.11 3.32
C ALA A 107 -8.78 7.09 2.37
N SER A 108 -8.86 6.28 1.30
CA SER A 108 -7.75 6.11 0.35
C SER A 108 -7.74 7.16 -0.77
N PHE A 109 -8.84 7.89 -0.97
CA PHE A 109 -8.97 8.88 -2.04
C PHE A 109 -8.99 10.31 -1.50
N ALA A 110 -8.27 11.20 -2.18
CA ALA A 110 -8.39 12.64 -1.94
C ALA A 110 -9.77 13.12 -2.43
N PRO A 111 -10.63 13.68 -1.56
CA PRO A 111 -12.03 13.96 -1.91
C PRO A 111 -12.19 15.05 -2.99
N ALA A 112 -11.24 15.96 -3.11
CA ALA A 112 -11.29 17.10 -4.04
C ALA A 112 -10.59 16.83 -5.38
N ILE A 113 -10.12 15.60 -5.63
CA ILE A 113 -9.41 15.22 -6.85
C ILE A 113 -10.13 14.04 -7.49
N SER A 114 -10.37 14.08 -8.83
CA SER A 114 -11.01 12.96 -9.51
C SER A 114 -10.16 11.69 -9.47
N ILE A 115 -10.83 10.53 -9.52
CA ILE A 115 -10.18 9.21 -9.45
C ILE A 115 -9.07 9.08 -10.49
N GLY A 116 -9.36 9.44 -11.74
CA GLY A 116 -8.39 9.30 -12.82
C GLY A 116 -7.18 10.23 -12.66
N LYS A 117 -7.36 11.45 -12.11
CA LYS A 117 -6.23 12.33 -11.83
C LYS A 117 -5.31 11.76 -10.76
N GLN A 118 -5.86 11.15 -9.72
CA GLN A 118 -5.07 10.49 -8.68
C GLN A 118 -4.29 9.29 -9.23
N MET A 119 -4.91 8.49 -10.11
CA MET A 119 -4.23 7.38 -10.79
C MET A 119 -3.10 7.86 -11.71
N VAL A 120 -3.34 8.93 -12.48
CA VAL A 120 -2.32 9.53 -13.35
C VAL A 120 -1.15 10.08 -12.54
N GLU A 121 -1.41 10.77 -11.43
CA GLU A 121 -0.38 11.30 -10.55
C GLU A 121 0.50 10.18 -9.99
N GLN A 122 -0.11 9.09 -9.52
CA GLN A 122 0.62 7.91 -9.04
C GLN A 122 1.49 7.30 -10.15
N LEU A 123 0.95 7.12 -11.35
CA LEU A 123 1.70 6.56 -12.48
C LEU A 123 2.87 7.45 -12.90
N LEU A 124 2.68 8.76 -12.97
CA LEU A 124 3.76 9.72 -13.26
C LEU A 124 4.87 9.71 -12.22
N LEU A 125 4.53 9.40 -10.96
CA LEU A 125 5.51 9.32 -9.88
C LEU A 125 6.37 8.05 -9.94
N HIS A 126 5.82 6.94 -10.47
CA HIS A 126 6.42 5.61 -10.39
C HIS A 126 6.80 5.01 -11.74
N THR A 127 6.55 5.71 -12.86
CA THR A 127 6.86 5.22 -14.21
C THR A 127 7.41 6.34 -15.08
N ASP A 128 8.07 5.97 -16.17
CA ASP A 128 8.55 6.92 -17.19
C ASP A 128 7.50 7.21 -18.28
N MET A 129 6.24 6.91 -18.03
CA MET A 129 5.13 7.12 -18.98
C MET A 129 4.80 8.59 -19.15
N SER A 130 4.40 8.98 -20.37
CA SER A 130 3.80 10.29 -20.61
C SER A 130 2.42 10.39 -19.95
N LYS A 131 1.96 11.63 -19.71
CA LYS A 131 0.64 11.88 -19.11
C LYS A 131 -0.52 11.24 -19.91
N THR A 132 -0.40 11.20 -21.24
CA THR A 132 -1.37 10.53 -22.11
C THR A 132 -1.41 9.04 -21.88
N GLN A 133 -0.25 8.39 -21.87
CA GLN A 133 -0.13 6.95 -21.57
C GLN A 133 -0.65 6.61 -20.17
N CYS A 134 -0.34 7.45 -19.16
CA CYS A 134 -0.88 7.27 -17.80
C CYS A 134 -2.42 7.36 -17.79
N LYS A 135 -3.02 8.28 -18.54
CA LYS A 135 -4.48 8.39 -18.67
C LYS A 135 -5.08 7.15 -19.32
N GLU A 136 -4.52 6.70 -20.42
CA GLU A 136 -4.98 5.50 -21.16
C GLU A 136 -4.91 4.26 -20.27
N LEU A 137 -3.77 4.04 -19.60
CA LEU A 137 -3.61 2.93 -18.66
C LEU A 137 -4.58 3.03 -17.47
N SER A 138 -4.82 4.22 -16.95
CA SER A 138 -5.77 4.42 -15.84
C SER A 138 -7.19 4.00 -16.24
N ILE A 139 -7.65 4.40 -17.43
CA ILE A 139 -8.97 4.00 -17.97
C ILE A 139 -9.02 2.48 -18.19
N GLU A 140 -7.98 1.91 -18.78
CA GLU A 140 -7.86 0.45 -18.97
C GLU A 140 -7.94 -0.29 -17.63
N MET A 141 -7.25 0.17 -16.60
CA MET A 141 -7.26 -0.48 -15.29
C MET A 141 -8.63 -0.39 -14.60
N LEU A 142 -9.36 0.74 -14.76
CA LEU A 142 -10.73 0.86 -14.27
C LEU A 142 -11.68 -0.10 -14.98
N ASP A 143 -11.53 -0.27 -16.29
CA ASP A 143 -12.32 -1.23 -17.08
C ASP A 143 -12.01 -2.68 -16.66
N ARG A 144 -10.74 -3.04 -16.50
CA ARG A 144 -10.29 -4.38 -16.05
C ARG A 144 -10.88 -4.83 -14.72
N VAL A 145 -11.09 -3.90 -13.80
CA VAL A 145 -11.74 -4.22 -12.52
C VAL A 145 -13.28 -4.20 -12.60
N GLY A 146 -13.84 -4.04 -13.80
CA GLY A 146 -15.28 -4.11 -14.06
C GLY A 146 -16.03 -2.83 -13.69
N ILE A 147 -15.40 -1.66 -13.81
CA ILE A 147 -16.11 -0.36 -13.71
C ILE A 147 -16.67 -0.04 -15.09
N SER A 148 -18.01 -0.07 -15.20
CA SER A 148 -18.71 0.28 -16.44
C SER A 148 -18.48 1.73 -16.80
N ASP A 149 -18.31 2.03 -18.11
CA ASP A 149 -18.03 3.37 -18.62
C ASP A 149 -16.81 4.03 -17.95
N ALA A 150 -15.70 3.28 -17.91
CA ALA A 150 -14.46 3.67 -17.24
C ALA A 150 -13.97 5.07 -17.66
N SER A 151 -14.17 5.45 -18.93
CA SER A 151 -13.78 6.75 -19.45
C SER A 151 -14.56 7.90 -18.79
N ALA A 152 -15.88 7.77 -18.61
CA ALA A 152 -16.67 8.76 -17.90
C ALA A 152 -16.37 8.77 -16.39
N ARG A 153 -16.15 7.58 -15.81
CA ARG A 153 -15.82 7.44 -14.38
C ARG A 153 -14.44 7.98 -14.02
N PHE A 154 -13.51 8.03 -14.98
CA PHE A 154 -12.18 8.60 -14.80
C PHE A 154 -12.23 10.05 -14.26
N ASP A 155 -13.16 10.87 -14.74
CA ASP A 155 -13.28 12.28 -14.34
C ASP A 155 -14.13 12.48 -13.07
N GLN A 156 -14.75 11.42 -12.54
CA GLN A 156 -15.56 11.48 -11.32
C GLN A 156 -14.72 11.50 -10.04
N TYR A 157 -15.32 12.04 -8.99
CA TYR A 157 -14.78 12.03 -7.63
C TYR A 157 -15.20 10.76 -6.88
N ALA A 158 -14.45 10.39 -5.84
CA ALA A 158 -14.74 9.18 -5.06
C ALA A 158 -16.15 9.16 -4.47
N PHE A 159 -16.69 10.30 -4.04
CA PHE A 159 -18.03 10.38 -3.47
C PHE A 159 -19.16 10.17 -4.50
N GLU A 160 -18.90 10.32 -5.79
CA GLU A 160 -19.87 10.07 -6.87
C GLU A 160 -19.97 8.59 -7.24
N LEU A 161 -19.03 7.76 -6.77
CA LEU A 161 -19.00 6.33 -7.02
C LEU A 161 -19.72 5.56 -5.91
N SER A 162 -20.33 4.42 -6.25
CA SER A 162 -20.85 3.48 -5.26
C SER A 162 -19.71 2.86 -4.41
N GLY A 163 -20.03 2.28 -3.24
CA GLY A 163 -19.03 1.62 -2.39
C GLY A 163 -18.20 0.57 -3.13
N GLY A 164 -18.88 -0.32 -3.86
CA GLY A 164 -18.20 -1.34 -4.66
C GLY A 164 -17.38 -0.77 -5.82
N MET A 165 -17.79 0.34 -6.44
CA MET A 165 -16.99 1.01 -7.48
C MET A 165 -15.74 1.66 -6.88
N ARG A 166 -15.85 2.27 -5.71
CA ARG A 166 -14.71 2.84 -4.98
C ARG A 166 -13.66 1.78 -4.63
N GLN A 167 -14.13 0.63 -4.12
CA GLN A 167 -13.26 -0.50 -3.82
C GLN A 167 -12.53 -1.00 -5.08
N ARG A 168 -13.26 -1.18 -6.18
CA ARG A 168 -12.66 -1.58 -7.46
C ARG A 168 -11.67 -0.53 -8.00
N ALA A 169 -11.99 0.77 -7.90
CA ALA A 169 -11.08 1.84 -8.29
C ALA A 169 -9.80 1.85 -7.44
N MET A 170 -9.90 1.58 -6.12
CA MET A 170 -8.73 1.43 -5.24
C MET A 170 -7.87 0.24 -5.66
N ILE A 171 -8.49 -0.90 -6.00
CA ILE A 171 -7.77 -2.08 -6.52
C ILE A 171 -7.08 -1.74 -7.84
N ALA A 172 -7.75 -1.07 -8.77
CA ALA A 172 -7.18 -0.63 -10.04
C ALA A 172 -5.96 0.26 -9.82
N MET A 173 -6.07 1.24 -8.92
CA MET A 173 -4.98 2.12 -8.54
C MET A 173 -3.80 1.34 -7.94
N ALA A 174 -4.04 0.46 -6.97
CA ALA A 174 -2.99 -0.33 -6.33
C ALA A 174 -2.22 -1.23 -7.29
N LEU A 175 -2.88 -1.75 -8.34
CA LEU A 175 -2.27 -2.63 -9.33
C LEU A 175 -1.63 -1.90 -10.52
N SER A 176 -1.96 -0.63 -10.74
CA SER A 176 -1.56 0.13 -11.95
C SER A 176 -0.04 0.28 -12.09
N THR A 177 0.70 0.37 -11.00
CA THR A 177 2.17 0.47 -10.97
C THR A 177 2.87 -0.89 -11.07
N LYS A 178 2.14 -2.01 -11.16
CA LYS A 178 2.66 -3.38 -11.18
C LYS A 178 3.60 -3.66 -10.00
N PRO A 179 3.14 -3.49 -8.75
CA PRO A 179 3.96 -3.67 -7.57
C PRO A 179 4.50 -5.09 -7.46
N LYS A 180 5.66 -5.26 -6.81
CA LYS A 180 6.26 -6.58 -6.51
C LYS A 180 5.56 -7.27 -5.33
N LEU A 181 5.01 -6.47 -4.40
CA LEU A 181 4.17 -6.93 -3.29
C LEU A 181 2.85 -6.15 -3.26
N LEU A 182 1.74 -6.85 -3.21
CA LEU A 182 0.43 -6.29 -2.93
C LEU A 182 0.00 -6.70 -1.51
N ILE A 183 -0.27 -5.72 -0.67
CA ILE A 183 -0.84 -5.91 0.66
C ILE A 183 -2.36 -5.68 0.56
N ALA A 184 -3.16 -6.61 1.07
CA ALA A 184 -4.61 -6.48 1.13
C ALA A 184 -5.06 -6.54 2.60
N ASP A 185 -5.47 -5.40 3.16
CA ASP A 185 -5.94 -5.28 4.54
C ASP A 185 -7.47 -5.34 4.54
N GLU A 186 -8.02 -6.52 4.82
CA GLU A 186 -9.47 -6.82 4.80
C GLU A 186 -10.19 -6.34 3.51
N PRO A 187 -9.75 -6.79 2.31
CA PRO A 187 -10.17 -6.19 1.03
C PRO A 187 -11.64 -6.44 0.65
N THR A 188 -12.39 -7.24 1.40
CA THR A 188 -13.74 -7.71 1.07
C THR A 188 -14.75 -7.55 2.20
N THR A 189 -14.84 -6.38 2.82
CA THR A 189 -15.80 -6.09 3.91
C THR A 189 -17.14 -5.52 3.43
N ALA A 190 -17.49 -5.69 2.16
CA ALA A 190 -18.78 -5.24 1.61
C ALA A 190 -19.59 -6.38 1.04
#